data_a4af43c86bf3a2f76e1c16155ea864de
#
_entry.id   a4af43c86bf3a2f76e1c16155ea864de
#
_cell.length_a   1.000
_cell.length_b   1.000
_cell.length_c   1.000
_cell.angle_alpha   90.00
_cell.angle_beta   90.00
_cell.angle_gamma   90.00
#
_symmetry.space_group_name_H-M   'P 1'
#
loop_
_entity.id
_entity.type
_entity.pdbx_description
1 polymer ?
#
loop_
_entity_poly.entity_id
_entity_poly.type
_entity_poly.pdbx_seq_one_letter_code
_entity_poly.pdbx_strand_id
1 'polypeptide(L)'
;MDRKRRVFRAVMLAVLTVSGLVFAQQPAPPPAQPPAAQQPATPPPPISFFVTSVGKGDGANLGGLTGADAHCQALAAAAGAGNRQWHAYLSTSASGTQPAVNARDRIGQGPWYNGKSATPIAKNVADLHGDTADAARLGNNLSRTTALTEKGEAIPGAGSTPNQHDILTGSQTDGRAYTDGADHTCSNWTSNNTGAAQVGHFDRTGGGNTSWNSAHASRGCSQPNLVSTGGAGLLYCFVVN
;
A
#
# COMPACT_ATOMS: atom_id res chain seq x y z
N MET A 1 71.36 -39.15 21.73
CA MET A 1 71.23 -40.35 20.83
C MET A 1 71.06 -39.78 19.41
N ASP A 2 72.03 -40.12 18.65
CA ASP A 2 72.43 -39.62 17.33
C ASP A 2 71.58 -40.20 16.21
N ARG A 3 71.16 -39.40 15.25
CA ARG A 3 70.74 -39.88 13.91
C ARG A 3 71.06 -38.88 12.81
N LYS A 4 72.14 -39.17 12.23
CA LYS A 4 72.80 -38.81 10.96
C LYS A 4 71.92 -38.26 9.86
N ARG A 5 72.33 -37.08 9.38
CA ARG A 5 71.97 -36.45 8.12
C ARG A 5 72.52 -37.27 6.92
N ARG A 6 71.66 -37.61 5.95
CA ARG A 6 72.11 -38.03 4.62
C ARG A 6 71.78 -36.93 3.63
N VAL A 7 72.82 -36.37 3.04
CA VAL A 7 72.75 -35.41 1.93
C VAL A 7 72.71 -36.21 0.64
N PHE A 8 71.68 -36.09 -0.13
CA PHE A 8 71.65 -36.54 -1.53
C PHE A 8 71.82 -35.33 -2.43
N ARG A 9 72.93 -35.32 -3.15
CA ARG A 9 73.18 -34.39 -4.28
C ARG A 9 72.47 -34.95 -5.51
N ALA A 10 71.45 -34.24 -6.01
CA ALA A 10 70.88 -34.50 -7.33
C ALA A 10 71.50 -33.54 -8.34
N VAL A 11 72.08 -34.11 -9.35
CA VAL A 11 72.62 -33.40 -10.50
C VAL A 11 71.44 -33.06 -11.41
N MET A 12 71.18 -31.76 -11.58
CA MET A 12 70.18 -31.29 -12.54
C MET A 12 70.82 -31.12 -13.93
N LEU A 13 70.35 -31.90 -14.87
CA LEU A 13 70.63 -31.77 -16.28
C LEU A 13 69.63 -30.72 -16.88
N ALA A 14 70.10 -29.56 -17.26
CA ALA A 14 69.27 -28.55 -17.89
C ALA A 14 69.06 -28.90 -19.37
N VAL A 15 67.82 -29.26 -19.72
CA VAL A 15 67.35 -29.35 -21.12
C VAL A 15 66.71 -28.02 -21.48
N LEU A 16 67.37 -27.24 -22.33
CA LEU A 16 66.83 -26.04 -22.99
C LEU A 16 65.82 -26.45 -24.06
N THR A 17 64.54 -26.36 -23.77
CA THR A 17 63.50 -26.41 -24.77
C THR A 17 63.17 -24.97 -25.22
N VAL A 18 63.44 -24.66 -26.49
CA VAL A 18 63.03 -23.40 -27.13
C VAL A 18 61.51 -23.56 -27.45
N SER A 19 60.66 -22.97 -26.59
CA SER A 19 59.23 -22.88 -26.85
C SER A 19 58.96 -21.64 -27.73
N GLY A 20 58.66 -21.88 -29.02
CA GLY A 20 58.16 -20.83 -29.90
C GLY A 20 56.78 -20.35 -29.42
N LEU A 21 56.70 -19.04 -29.04
CA LEU A 21 55.43 -18.38 -28.76
C LEU A 21 54.66 -18.21 -30.09
N VAL A 22 53.64 -19.04 -30.29
CA VAL A 22 52.61 -18.79 -31.31
C VAL A 22 51.62 -17.76 -30.70
N PHE A 23 51.71 -16.51 -31.14
CA PHE A 23 50.69 -15.50 -30.83
C PHE A 23 49.42 -15.85 -31.60
N ALA A 24 48.44 -16.47 -30.96
CA ALA A 24 47.09 -16.59 -31.47
C ALA A 24 46.46 -15.19 -31.54
N GLN A 25 46.19 -14.68 -32.73
CA GLN A 25 45.44 -13.45 -32.93
C GLN A 25 44.03 -13.64 -32.40
N GLN A 26 43.66 -12.87 -31.34
CA GLN A 26 42.28 -12.84 -30.86
C GLN A 26 41.35 -12.25 -31.94
N PRO A 27 40.20 -12.90 -32.26
CA PRO A 27 39.29 -12.31 -33.21
C PRO A 27 38.77 -10.95 -32.66
N ALA A 28 38.63 -9.99 -33.59
CA ALA A 28 38.13 -8.66 -33.25
C ALA A 28 36.75 -8.77 -32.60
N PRO A 29 36.45 -7.97 -31.55
CA PRO A 29 35.11 -7.95 -30.94
C PRO A 29 34.06 -7.57 -31.99
N PRO A 30 32.85 -8.17 -31.91
CA PRO A 30 31.78 -7.82 -32.83
C PRO A 30 31.43 -6.33 -32.68
N PRO A 31 30.99 -5.66 -33.77
CA PRO A 31 30.61 -4.26 -33.72
C PRO A 31 29.51 -4.05 -32.67
N ALA A 32 29.66 -2.99 -31.87
CA ALA A 32 28.68 -2.63 -30.85
C ALA A 32 27.31 -2.44 -31.49
N GLN A 33 26.32 -3.17 -31.01
CA GLN A 33 24.94 -2.97 -31.45
C GLN A 33 24.49 -1.55 -31.03
N PRO A 34 23.80 -0.83 -31.94
CA PRO A 34 23.20 0.45 -31.57
C PRO A 34 22.29 0.27 -30.34
N PRO A 35 22.25 1.25 -29.42
CA PRO A 35 21.33 1.20 -28.29
C PRO A 35 19.91 0.96 -28.82
N ALA A 36 19.23 -0.06 -28.28
CA ALA A 36 17.84 -0.29 -28.61
C ALA A 36 17.04 0.97 -28.32
N ALA A 37 16.32 1.50 -29.31
CA ALA A 37 15.47 2.66 -29.14
C ALA A 37 14.47 2.34 -28.01
N GLN A 38 14.55 3.11 -26.91
CA GLN A 38 13.60 2.99 -25.80
C GLN A 38 12.22 3.37 -26.33
N GLN A 39 11.30 2.43 -26.36
CA GLN A 39 9.90 2.73 -26.65
C GLN A 39 9.39 3.74 -25.60
N PRO A 40 8.61 4.77 -26.02
CA PRO A 40 7.99 5.68 -25.09
C PRO A 40 7.19 4.90 -24.02
N ALA A 41 7.43 5.18 -22.76
CA ALA A 41 6.69 4.54 -21.67
C ALA A 41 5.20 4.84 -21.81
N THR A 42 4.36 3.82 -21.78
CA THR A 42 2.90 4.00 -21.79
C THR A 42 2.51 4.80 -20.55
N PRO A 43 1.70 5.86 -20.67
CA PRO A 43 1.22 6.62 -19.52
C PRO A 43 0.52 5.69 -18.50
N PRO A 44 0.62 5.97 -17.20
CA PRO A 44 -0.09 5.20 -16.19
C PRO A 44 -1.60 5.30 -16.39
N PRO A 45 -2.37 4.28 -16.01
CA PRO A 45 -3.82 4.32 -16.04
C PRO A 45 -4.37 5.50 -15.21
N PRO A 46 -5.55 6.03 -15.56
CA PRO A 46 -6.18 7.10 -14.79
C PRO A 46 -6.38 6.69 -13.32
N ILE A 47 -6.26 7.66 -12.42
CA ILE A 47 -6.46 7.44 -10.98
C ILE A 47 -7.84 6.84 -10.71
N SER A 48 -7.91 5.78 -9.93
CA SER A 48 -9.14 5.11 -9.51
C SER A 48 -9.12 4.69 -8.03
N PHE A 49 -8.05 5.07 -7.34
CA PHE A 49 -7.85 4.92 -5.90
C PHE A 49 -7.00 6.08 -5.39
N PHE A 50 -7.36 6.60 -4.21
CA PHE A 50 -6.51 7.51 -3.45
C PHE A 50 -6.84 7.46 -1.95
N VAL A 51 -5.96 7.99 -1.11
CA VAL A 51 -6.25 8.36 0.28
C VAL A 51 -6.51 9.86 0.30
N THR A 52 -7.54 10.31 1.00
CA THR A 52 -7.85 11.75 1.06
C THR A 52 -6.68 12.55 1.62
N SER A 53 -6.32 13.68 0.99
CA SER A 53 -5.26 14.57 1.48
C SER A 53 -5.65 15.31 2.76
N VAL A 54 -6.94 15.34 3.08
CA VAL A 54 -7.53 16.00 4.25
C VAL A 54 -8.75 15.23 4.73
N GLY A 55 -8.95 15.16 6.04
CA GLY A 55 -10.18 14.68 6.63
C GLY A 55 -11.29 15.73 6.51
N LYS A 56 -12.53 15.34 6.85
CA LYS A 56 -13.68 16.27 6.81
C LYS A 56 -13.60 17.37 7.88
N GLY A 57 -12.74 17.21 8.91
CA GLY A 57 -12.48 18.22 9.94
C GLY A 57 -13.38 18.12 11.15
N ASP A 58 -14.34 17.19 11.19
CA ASP A 58 -15.25 16.97 12.30
C ASP A 58 -15.12 15.52 12.86
N GLY A 59 -13.87 15.08 13.07
CA GLY A 59 -13.57 13.74 13.53
C GLY A 59 -14.14 12.68 12.60
N ALA A 60 -14.83 11.69 13.16
CA ALA A 60 -15.50 10.64 12.41
C ALA A 60 -16.97 10.98 12.06
N ASN A 61 -17.46 12.18 12.34
CA ASN A 61 -18.74 12.66 11.85
C ASN A 61 -18.62 13.05 10.38
N LEU A 62 -18.82 12.09 9.52
CA LEU A 62 -18.72 12.27 8.07
C LEU A 62 -20.07 12.64 7.43
N GLY A 63 -21.18 12.66 8.22
CA GLY A 63 -22.54 12.74 7.70
C GLY A 63 -22.98 11.42 7.06
N GLY A 64 -22.59 10.31 7.68
CA GLY A 64 -22.85 8.95 7.20
C GLY A 64 -22.04 8.60 5.94
N LEU A 65 -22.41 7.49 5.29
CA LEU A 65 -21.77 7.06 4.03
C LEU A 65 -21.94 8.10 2.92
N THR A 66 -23.10 8.72 2.81
CA THR A 66 -23.37 9.76 1.79
C THR A 66 -22.43 10.94 1.92
N GLY A 67 -22.19 11.41 3.14
CA GLY A 67 -21.28 12.52 3.37
C GLY A 67 -19.82 12.15 3.13
N ALA A 68 -19.43 10.91 3.43
CA ALA A 68 -18.10 10.38 3.15
C ALA A 68 -17.86 10.25 1.62
N ASP A 69 -18.84 9.73 0.87
CA ASP A 69 -18.77 9.61 -0.59
C ASP A 69 -18.69 10.99 -1.26
N ALA A 70 -19.49 11.95 -0.79
CA ALA A 70 -19.43 13.31 -1.26
C ALA A 70 -18.06 13.97 -1.01
N HIS A 71 -17.39 13.65 0.10
CA HIS A 71 -16.04 14.12 0.38
C HIS A 71 -15.01 13.51 -0.61
N CYS A 72 -15.08 12.20 -0.86
CA CYS A 72 -14.25 11.54 -1.88
C CYS A 72 -14.49 12.14 -3.27
N GLN A 73 -15.75 12.34 -3.65
CA GLN A 73 -16.14 12.92 -4.93
C GLN A 73 -15.61 14.36 -5.11
N ALA A 74 -15.71 15.18 -4.07
CA ALA A 74 -15.22 16.56 -4.11
C ALA A 74 -13.70 16.64 -4.29
N LEU A 75 -12.94 15.81 -3.55
CA LEU A 75 -11.48 15.78 -3.69
C LEU A 75 -11.05 15.24 -5.06
N ALA A 76 -11.72 14.19 -5.55
CA ALA A 76 -11.49 13.67 -6.90
C ALA A 76 -11.76 14.73 -7.97
N ALA A 77 -12.86 15.49 -7.84
CA ALA A 77 -13.21 16.57 -8.76
C ALA A 77 -12.16 17.69 -8.76
N ALA A 78 -11.68 18.09 -7.57
CA ALA A 78 -10.62 19.08 -7.44
C ALA A 78 -9.29 18.63 -8.07
N ALA A 79 -9.06 17.32 -8.14
CA ALA A 79 -7.89 16.73 -8.80
C ALA A 79 -8.11 16.37 -10.29
N GLY A 80 -9.24 16.79 -10.90
CA GLY A 80 -9.54 16.51 -12.30
C GLY A 80 -10.09 15.12 -12.59
N ALA A 81 -10.46 14.33 -11.57
CA ALA A 81 -10.99 12.96 -11.68
C ALA A 81 -12.49 12.86 -11.30
N GLY A 82 -13.20 14.00 -11.30
CA GLY A 82 -14.60 14.09 -10.86
C GLY A 82 -15.63 13.54 -11.85
N ASN A 83 -15.23 13.15 -13.06
CA ASN A 83 -16.11 12.57 -14.09
C ASN A 83 -16.48 11.10 -13.84
N ARG A 84 -16.00 10.52 -12.74
CA ARG A 84 -16.32 9.15 -12.27
C ARG A 84 -16.99 9.23 -10.90
N GLN A 85 -17.72 8.19 -10.52
CA GLN A 85 -18.32 8.06 -9.21
C GLN A 85 -17.30 7.51 -8.21
N TRP A 86 -17.18 8.17 -7.05
CA TRP A 86 -16.24 7.83 -6.01
C TRP A 86 -16.95 7.48 -4.71
N HIS A 87 -16.57 6.36 -4.10
CA HIS A 87 -17.05 5.95 -2.79
C HIS A 87 -15.91 5.84 -1.78
N ALA A 88 -16.22 6.18 -0.54
CA ALA A 88 -15.35 5.92 0.59
C ALA A 88 -15.42 4.42 0.97
N TYR A 89 -14.28 3.84 1.29
CA TYR A 89 -14.18 2.48 1.81
C TYR A 89 -14.56 2.45 3.28
N LEU A 90 -15.84 2.34 3.56
CA LEU A 90 -16.39 2.38 4.92
C LEU A 90 -17.46 1.31 5.08
N SER A 91 -17.40 0.56 6.20
CA SER A 91 -18.51 -0.27 6.64
C SER A 91 -19.43 0.49 7.59
N THR A 92 -20.69 0.01 7.73
CA THR A 92 -21.61 0.44 8.78
C THR A 92 -22.19 -0.76 9.50
N SER A 93 -22.50 -0.61 10.78
CA SER A 93 -23.24 -1.57 11.56
C SER A 93 -24.73 -1.55 11.20
N ALA A 94 -25.43 -2.67 11.39
CA ALA A 94 -26.90 -2.68 11.31
C ALA A 94 -27.50 -1.71 12.34
N SER A 95 -28.55 -0.99 11.95
CA SER A 95 -29.22 -0.03 12.83
C SER A 95 -30.72 0.04 12.52
N GLY A 96 -31.54 -0.30 13.49
CA GLY A 96 -32.97 -0.39 13.29
C GLY A 96 -33.30 -1.42 12.19
N THR A 97 -34.00 -0.99 11.15
CA THR A 97 -34.32 -1.83 9.97
C THR A 97 -33.28 -1.79 8.87
N GLN A 98 -32.24 -0.98 9.05
CA GLN A 98 -31.17 -0.87 8.05
C GLN A 98 -30.13 -1.97 8.27
N PRO A 99 -29.84 -2.80 7.23
CA PRO A 99 -28.80 -3.81 7.33
C PRO A 99 -27.40 -3.18 7.45
N ALA A 100 -26.45 -3.94 7.96
CA ALA A 100 -25.05 -3.57 7.90
C ALA A 100 -24.59 -3.43 6.44
N VAL A 101 -23.67 -2.50 6.18
CA VAL A 101 -23.06 -2.30 4.88
C VAL A 101 -21.58 -2.68 4.97
N ASN A 102 -21.12 -3.50 4.04
CA ASN A 102 -19.71 -3.89 3.96
C ASN A 102 -18.94 -2.92 3.06
N ALA A 103 -17.80 -2.45 3.50
CA ALA A 103 -16.95 -1.58 2.69
C ALA A 103 -16.55 -2.20 1.35
N ARG A 104 -16.25 -3.50 1.35
CA ARG A 104 -15.86 -4.26 0.15
C ARG A 104 -16.91 -4.29 -0.95
N ASP A 105 -18.19 -4.18 -0.58
CA ASP A 105 -19.31 -4.28 -1.51
C ASP A 105 -19.68 -2.92 -2.12
N ARG A 106 -19.00 -1.83 -1.69
CA ARG A 106 -19.28 -0.45 -2.10
C ARG A 106 -18.32 0.12 -3.14
N ILE A 107 -17.20 -0.53 -3.38
CA ILE A 107 -16.06 0.05 -4.10
C ILE A 107 -15.92 -0.44 -5.55
N GLY A 108 -16.89 -1.15 -6.10
CA GLY A 108 -16.81 -1.73 -7.44
C GLY A 108 -15.92 -2.97 -7.50
N GLN A 109 -15.43 -3.29 -8.69
CA GLN A 109 -14.73 -4.57 -8.95
C GLN A 109 -13.22 -4.42 -9.21
N GLY A 110 -12.72 -3.21 -9.44
CA GLY A 110 -11.33 -2.95 -9.82
C GLY A 110 -11.06 -3.16 -11.33
N PRO A 111 -9.82 -3.14 -11.82
CA PRO A 111 -8.61 -2.83 -11.04
C PRO A 111 -8.52 -1.36 -10.62
N TRP A 112 -7.83 -1.10 -9.51
CA TRP A 112 -7.68 0.27 -9.00
C TRP A 112 -6.22 0.73 -9.05
N TYR A 113 -6.02 1.99 -9.48
CA TYR A 113 -4.71 2.60 -9.73
C TYR A 113 -4.60 3.94 -9.00
N ASN A 114 -3.42 4.27 -8.53
CA ASN A 114 -3.12 5.57 -7.91
C ASN A 114 -2.78 6.68 -8.93
N GLY A 115 -2.88 6.39 -10.23
CA GLY A 115 -2.60 7.34 -11.30
C GLY A 115 -1.11 7.67 -11.54
N LYS A 116 -0.20 7.07 -10.77
CA LYS A 116 1.26 7.27 -10.90
C LYS A 116 2.01 6.01 -11.34
N SER A 117 1.36 4.84 -11.26
CA SER A 117 1.95 3.56 -11.58
C SER A 117 1.06 2.75 -12.51
N ALA A 118 1.66 2.00 -13.43
CA ALA A 118 0.98 0.99 -14.23
C ALA A 118 0.61 -0.26 -13.41
N THR A 119 1.22 -0.44 -12.23
CA THR A 119 0.87 -1.51 -11.30
C THR A 119 -0.37 -1.10 -10.50
N PRO A 120 -1.45 -1.88 -10.51
CA PRO A 120 -2.64 -1.57 -9.74
C PRO A 120 -2.38 -1.69 -8.23
N ILE A 121 -3.12 -0.93 -7.44
CA ILE A 121 -3.22 -1.11 -5.99
C ILE A 121 -3.78 -2.50 -5.67
N ALA A 122 -4.82 -2.90 -6.39
CA ALA A 122 -5.36 -4.25 -6.40
C ALA A 122 -6.09 -4.50 -7.73
N LYS A 123 -6.11 -5.76 -8.18
CA LYS A 123 -6.73 -6.15 -9.45
C LYS A 123 -8.24 -6.30 -9.33
N ASN A 124 -8.72 -6.69 -8.16
CA ASN A 124 -10.13 -6.92 -7.85
C ASN A 124 -10.35 -6.95 -6.33
N VAL A 125 -11.60 -7.15 -5.91
CA VAL A 125 -11.98 -7.19 -4.48
C VAL A 125 -11.28 -8.32 -3.72
N ALA A 126 -11.10 -9.51 -4.33
CA ALA A 126 -10.40 -10.62 -3.69
C ALA A 126 -8.91 -10.32 -3.49
N ASP A 127 -8.26 -9.74 -4.50
CA ASP A 127 -6.85 -9.32 -4.43
C ASP A 127 -6.66 -8.20 -3.38
N LEU A 128 -7.62 -7.28 -3.27
CA LEU A 128 -7.58 -6.20 -2.27
C LEU A 128 -7.62 -6.72 -0.83
N HIS A 129 -8.46 -7.72 -0.55
CA HIS A 129 -8.66 -8.27 0.80
C HIS A 129 -7.92 -9.57 1.05
N GLY A 130 -7.59 -10.33 -0.01
CA GLY A 130 -7.10 -11.69 0.07
C GLY A 130 -8.19 -12.69 0.49
N ASP A 131 -7.85 -13.99 0.45
CA ASP A 131 -8.74 -15.07 0.85
C ASP A 131 -8.53 -15.49 2.32
N THR A 132 -7.42 -15.06 2.92
CA THR A 132 -7.04 -15.33 4.32
C THR A 132 -6.59 -14.04 4.99
N ALA A 133 -6.53 -14.03 6.34
CA ALA A 133 -6.01 -12.89 7.09
C ALA A 133 -4.56 -12.52 6.69
N ASP A 134 -3.73 -13.50 6.35
CA ASP A 134 -2.37 -13.27 5.89
C ASP A 134 -2.35 -12.73 4.45
N ALA A 135 -3.19 -13.24 3.58
CA ALA A 135 -3.36 -12.72 2.23
C ALA A 135 -3.93 -11.30 2.24
N ALA A 136 -4.86 -10.97 3.15
CA ALA A 136 -5.35 -9.60 3.34
C ALA A 136 -4.25 -8.61 3.73
N ARG A 137 -3.21 -9.06 4.43
CA ARG A 137 -2.06 -8.24 4.78
C ARG A 137 -1.04 -8.08 3.65
N LEU A 138 -0.97 -9.03 2.72
CA LEU A 138 0.06 -9.14 1.69
C LEU A 138 -0.50 -9.08 0.26
N GLY A 139 -1.81 -9.26 0.08
CA GLY A 139 -2.43 -9.49 -1.22
C GLY A 139 -2.48 -8.29 -2.16
N ASN A 140 -2.50 -7.06 -1.61
CA ASN A 140 -2.54 -5.84 -2.42
C ASN A 140 -1.23 -5.04 -2.34
N ASN A 141 -1.08 -4.07 -3.25
CA ASN A 141 0.08 -3.20 -3.35
C ASN A 141 -0.01 -1.92 -2.50
N LEU A 142 -0.92 -1.86 -1.51
CA LEU A 142 -0.97 -0.74 -0.58
C LEU A 142 0.28 -0.70 0.28
N SER A 143 0.92 0.44 0.28
CA SER A 143 2.15 0.70 1.02
C SER A 143 2.37 2.20 1.17
N ARG A 144 3.37 2.61 1.94
CA ARG A 144 3.76 4.01 2.12
C ARG A 144 4.04 4.74 0.80
N THR A 145 4.47 4.03 -0.25
CA THR A 145 4.84 4.63 -1.54
C THR A 145 3.72 4.57 -2.58
N THR A 146 2.70 3.76 -2.37
CA THR A 146 1.62 3.54 -3.34
C THR A 146 0.28 4.11 -2.88
N ALA A 147 0.05 4.26 -1.56
CA ALA A 147 -1.10 4.96 -1.01
C ALA A 147 -0.87 6.47 -1.11
N LEU A 148 -1.24 7.04 -2.24
CA LEU A 148 -1.08 8.45 -2.54
C LEU A 148 -2.39 9.20 -2.37
N THR A 149 -2.31 10.52 -2.19
CA THR A 149 -3.49 11.40 -2.18
C THR A 149 -4.09 11.54 -3.57
N GLU A 150 -5.26 12.18 -3.69
CA GLU A 150 -5.89 12.54 -4.97
C GLU A 150 -4.98 13.42 -5.85
N LYS A 151 -4.00 14.10 -5.24
CA LYS A 151 -2.99 14.92 -5.93
C LYS A 151 -1.76 14.12 -6.35
N GLY A 152 -1.68 12.85 -5.95
CA GLY A 152 -0.53 11.99 -6.18
C GLY A 152 0.64 12.30 -5.24
N GLU A 153 0.37 12.82 -4.05
CA GLU A 153 1.34 13.16 -3.00
C GLU A 153 1.39 12.06 -1.95
N ALA A 154 2.55 11.90 -1.29
CA ALA A 154 2.71 10.99 -0.17
C ALA A 154 2.02 11.53 1.08
N ILE A 155 1.49 10.61 1.91
CA ILE A 155 0.88 10.92 3.20
C ILE A 155 1.92 10.73 4.31
N PRO A 156 1.96 11.59 5.33
CA PRO A 156 2.79 11.38 6.52
C PRO A 156 2.38 10.08 7.25
N GLY A 157 3.22 9.06 7.20
CA GLY A 157 3.00 7.76 7.83
C GLY A 157 3.63 7.65 9.22
N ALA A 158 3.68 6.42 9.74
CA ALA A 158 4.30 6.12 11.02
C ALA A 158 5.73 6.69 11.10
N GLY A 159 6.05 7.33 12.23
CA GLY A 159 7.33 8.01 12.45
C GLY A 159 7.43 9.42 11.87
N SER A 160 6.41 9.91 11.17
CA SER A 160 6.31 11.31 10.74
C SER A 160 5.68 12.20 11.83
N THR A 161 5.88 13.50 11.72
CA THR A 161 5.20 14.50 12.52
C THR A 161 4.53 15.52 11.59
N PRO A 162 3.18 15.56 11.53
CA PRO A 162 2.24 14.67 12.21
C PRO A 162 2.27 13.24 11.67
N ASN A 163 1.87 12.25 12.49
CA ASN A 163 1.56 10.91 12.03
C ASN A 163 0.09 10.87 11.57
N GLN A 164 -0.16 10.36 10.36
CA GLN A 164 -1.51 10.30 9.76
C GLN A 164 -1.80 8.94 9.13
N HIS A 165 -1.16 7.85 9.65
CA HIS A 165 -1.25 6.54 9.01
C HIS A 165 -2.56 5.79 9.24
N ASP A 166 -3.34 6.18 10.24
CA ASP A 166 -4.65 5.60 10.54
C ASP A 166 -5.70 6.13 9.57
N ILE A 167 -6.31 5.25 8.81
CA ILE A 167 -7.39 5.55 7.88
C ILE A 167 -8.69 4.95 8.41
N LEU A 168 -9.78 5.71 8.42
CA LEU A 168 -11.09 5.25 8.87
C LEU A 168 -11.64 4.18 7.91
N THR A 169 -12.14 3.06 8.45
CA THR A 169 -12.68 1.96 7.66
C THR A 169 -13.94 1.32 8.26
N GLY A 170 -13.99 1.16 9.60
CA GLY A 170 -15.08 0.44 10.27
C GLY A 170 -15.19 -1.03 9.86
N SER A 171 -14.12 -1.63 9.32
CA SER A 171 -14.16 -2.91 8.63
C SER A 171 -13.30 -3.96 9.30
N GLN A 172 -13.70 -5.22 9.20
CA GLN A 172 -12.85 -6.37 9.42
C GLN A 172 -11.79 -6.49 8.29
N THR A 173 -10.80 -7.36 8.46
CA THR A 173 -9.72 -7.55 7.48
C THR A 173 -10.20 -7.98 6.10
N ASP A 174 -11.32 -8.68 6.03
CA ASP A 174 -11.97 -9.10 4.78
C ASP A 174 -12.88 -8.03 4.16
N GLY A 175 -12.97 -6.84 4.78
CA GLY A 175 -13.77 -5.71 4.31
C GLY A 175 -15.26 -5.78 4.67
N ARG A 176 -15.66 -6.72 5.53
CA ARG A 176 -17.04 -6.79 6.04
C ARG A 176 -17.21 -5.96 7.29
N ALA A 177 -18.46 -5.61 7.55
CA ALA A 177 -18.86 -4.98 8.80
C ALA A 177 -18.67 -5.94 9.99
N TYR A 178 -18.46 -5.39 11.18
CA TYR A 178 -18.49 -6.14 12.42
C TYR A 178 -19.92 -6.55 12.76
N THR A 179 -20.06 -7.73 13.40
CA THR A 179 -21.34 -8.32 13.82
C THR A 179 -21.36 -8.66 15.31
N ASP A 180 -20.42 -8.15 16.08
CA ASP A 180 -20.24 -8.40 17.51
C ASP A 180 -21.10 -7.49 18.41
N GLY A 181 -21.87 -6.58 17.81
CA GLY A 181 -22.71 -5.63 18.51
C GLY A 181 -21.99 -4.40 19.08
N ALA A 182 -20.66 -4.30 18.93
CA ALA A 182 -19.91 -3.12 19.33
C ALA A 182 -19.92 -2.05 18.22
N ASP A 183 -19.72 -0.77 18.62
CA ASP A 183 -19.57 0.32 17.66
C ASP A 183 -18.13 0.42 17.15
N HIS A 184 -17.94 0.08 15.89
CA HIS A 184 -16.67 0.19 15.16
C HIS A 184 -16.67 1.31 14.12
N THR A 185 -17.71 2.16 14.12
CA THR A 185 -18.02 3.07 13.02
C THR A 185 -18.39 4.48 13.49
N CYS A 186 -18.16 4.80 14.77
CA CYS A 186 -18.58 6.07 15.33
C CYS A 186 -20.04 6.39 14.99
N SER A 187 -20.95 5.49 15.39
CA SER A 187 -22.40 5.59 15.13
C SER A 187 -22.69 5.73 13.63
N ASN A 188 -22.12 4.81 12.83
CA ASN A 188 -22.28 4.82 11.36
C ASN A 188 -21.84 6.16 10.74
N TRP A 189 -20.72 6.68 11.21
CA TRP A 189 -20.06 7.91 10.70
C TRP A 189 -20.86 9.19 10.93
N THR A 190 -21.62 9.23 12.03
CA THR A 190 -22.42 10.39 12.44
C THR A 190 -22.01 10.97 13.79
N SER A 191 -20.99 10.39 14.44
CA SER A 191 -20.50 10.84 15.75
C SER A 191 -19.08 11.40 15.66
N ASN A 192 -18.86 12.56 16.28
CA ASN A 192 -17.55 13.13 16.57
C ASN A 192 -17.22 13.11 18.06
N ASN A 193 -17.94 12.33 18.87
CA ASN A 193 -17.86 12.36 20.34
C ASN A 193 -17.68 10.94 20.90
N THR A 194 -18.78 10.20 21.06
CA THR A 194 -18.81 8.86 21.66
C THR A 194 -18.57 7.78 20.61
N GLY A 195 -18.10 6.60 21.06
CA GLY A 195 -17.82 5.45 20.22
C GLY A 195 -16.35 5.32 19.84
N ALA A 196 -16.08 4.42 18.92
CA ALA A 196 -14.77 4.24 18.31
C ALA A 196 -14.94 3.85 16.83
N ALA A 197 -13.93 4.13 16.05
CA ALA A 197 -13.83 3.67 14.66
C ALA A 197 -12.73 2.63 14.52
N GLN A 198 -12.98 1.54 13.79
CA GLN A 198 -11.90 0.70 13.32
C GLN A 198 -11.12 1.45 12.24
N VAL A 199 -9.78 1.41 12.34
CA VAL A 199 -8.86 2.05 11.40
C VAL A 199 -7.92 1.04 10.79
N GLY A 200 -7.35 1.38 9.62
CA GLY A 200 -6.31 0.62 8.97
C GLY A 200 -5.05 1.45 8.76
N HIS A 201 -3.89 0.82 8.66
CA HIS A 201 -2.60 1.45 8.43
C HIS A 201 -2.23 1.42 6.95
N PHE A 202 -2.38 2.55 6.24
CA PHE A 202 -2.09 2.61 4.81
C PHE A 202 -0.64 2.23 4.48
N ASP A 203 0.28 2.54 5.37
CA ASP A 203 1.71 2.28 5.23
C ASP A 203 2.15 0.89 5.72
N ARG A 204 1.20 0.08 6.23
CA ARG A 204 1.41 -1.26 6.77
C ARG A 204 2.51 -1.33 7.84
N THR A 205 2.64 -0.28 8.62
CA THR A 205 3.59 -0.19 9.73
C THR A 205 2.86 -0.03 11.06
N GLY A 206 3.58 -0.21 12.16
CA GLY A 206 3.02 -0.14 13.51
C GLY A 206 3.10 -1.47 14.25
N GLY A 207 2.94 -1.43 15.58
CA GLY A 207 3.03 -2.60 16.44
C GLY A 207 1.78 -3.49 16.36
N GLY A 208 1.98 -4.82 16.46
CA GLY A 208 0.92 -5.80 16.66
C GLY A 208 0.08 -6.15 15.43
N ASN A 209 -0.45 -5.19 14.71
CA ASN A 209 -1.27 -5.42 13.53
C ASN A 209 -1.03 -4.33 12.48
N THR A 210 -0.61 -4.74 11.28
CA THR A 210 -0.27 -3.88 10.14
C THR A 210 -1.31 -3.93 9.02
N SER A 211 -2.54 -4.37 9.32
CA SER A 211 -3.61 -4.44 8.33
C SER A 211 -3.90 -3.06 7.74
N TRP A 212 -4.02 -2.99 6.42
CA TRP A 212 -4.34 -1.74 5.74
C TRP A 212 -5.75 -1.22 6.06
N ASN A 213 -6.67 -2.11 6.44
CA ASN A 213 -8.08 -1.78 6.66
C ASN A 213 -8.63 -2.14 8.03
N SER A 214 -7.87 -2.87 8.88
CA SER A 214 -8.36 -3.34 10.18
C SER A 214 -7.22 -3.53 11.17
N ALA A 215 -6.54 -2.43 11.53
CA ALA A 215 -5.38 -2.47 12.42
C ALA A 215 -5.79 -2.43 13.90
N HIS A 216 -6.54 -1.43 14.30
CA HIS A 216 -7.03 -1.24 15.68
C HIS A 216 -8.23 -0.28 15.73
N ALA A 217 -8.86 -0.18 16.90
CA ALA A 217 -9.86 0.85 17.16
C ALA A 217 -9.21 2.21 17.46
N SER A 218 -9.82 3.30 17.01
CA SER A 218 -9.45 4.65 17.43
C SER A 218 -9.74 4.84 18.92
N ARG A 219 -9.09 5.82 19.56
CA ARG A 219 -9.36 6.16 20.97
C ARG A 219 -10.76 6.75 21.17
N GLY A 220 -11.37 7.25 20.15
CA GLY A 220 -12.72 7.81 20.12
C GLY A 220 -12.99 8.47 18.76
N CYS A 221 -14.13 9.14 18.64
CA CYS A 221 -14.64 9.65 17.38
C CYS A 221 -14.30 11.13 17.13
N SER A 222 -13.82 11.86 18.14
CA SER A 222 -13.45 13.28 17.97
C SER A 222 -12.15 13.43 17.15
N GLN A 223 -11.98 14.55 16.49
CA GLN A 223 -10.75 14.86 15.76
C GLN A 223 -9.48 14.71 16.62
N PRO A 224 -9.43 15.24 17.87
CA PRO A 224 -8.28 15.03 18.75
C PRO A 224 -8.03 13.55 19.10
N ASN A 225 -9.09 12.74 19.25
CA ASN A 225 -8.96 11.31 19.53
C ASN A 225 -8.40 10.55 18.33
N LEU A 226 -8.81 10.88 17.09
CA LEU A 226 -8.24 10.31 15.88
C LEU A 226 -6.76 10.67 15.73
N VAL A 227 -6.41 11.94 15.97
CA VAL A 227 -5.01 12.40 15.94
C VAL A 227 -4.15 11.70 16.99
N SER A 228 -4.69 11.45 18.17
CA SER A 228 -3.94 10.84 19.28
C SER A 228 -3.54 9.37 19.04
N THR A 229 -4.17 8.69 18.08
CA THR A 229 -3.81 7.33 17.67
C THR A 229 -2.98 7.28 16.39
N GLY A 230 -2.77 8.39 15.71
CA GLY A 230 -1.97 8.46 14.50
C GLY A 230 -2.79 8.66 13.22
N GLY A 231 -4.00 9.20 13.36
CA GLY A 231 -4.90 9.50 12.25
C GLY A 231 -5.14 10.98 12.04
N ALA A 232 -5.93 11.31 11.03
CA ALA A 232 -6.40 12.67 10.75
C ALA A 232 -7.85 12.69 10.25
N GLY A 233 -8.56 11.58 10.37
CA GLY A 233 -9.90 11.40 9.79
C GLY A 233 -9.86 11.18 8.27
N LEU A 234 -8.77 10.62 7.75
CA LEU A 234 -8.59 10.34 6.32
C LEU A 234 -9.39 9.10 5.91
N LEU A 235 -9.72 9.03 4.60
CA LEU A 235 -10.49 7.97 3.97
C LEU A 235 -9.73 7.36 2.79
N TYR A 236 -9.96 6.07 2.54
CA TYR A 236 -9.67 5.47 1.23
C TYR A 236 -10.85 5.75 0.30
N CYS A 237 -10.58 6.23 -0.88
CA CYS A 237 -11.57 6.51 -1.93
C CYS A 237 -11.32 5.64 -3.15
N PHE A 238 -12.37 5.03 -3.65
CA PHE A 238 -12.34 4.13 -4.80
C PHE A 238 -13.36 4.56 -5.85
N VAL A 239 -13.01 4.41 -7.13
CA VAL A 239 -13.97 4.53 -8.22
C VAL A 239 -14.90 3.31 -8.22
N VAL A 240 -16.20 3.57 -8.35
CA VAL A 240 -17.23 2.55 -8.56
C VAL A 240 -17.41 2.37 -10.06
N ASN A 241 -17.18 1.16 -10.55
CA ASN A 241 -17.36 0.78 -11.95
C ASN A 241 -18.61 -0.10 -12.11
#